data_b943499d11199cbec2bf0dbb70509c5c
#
_entry.id   b943499d11199cbec2bf0dbb70509c5c
#
_cell.length_a   1.000
_cell.length_b   1.000
_cell.length_c   1.000
_cell.angle_alpha   90.00
_cell.angle_beta   90.00
_cell.angle_gamma   90.00
#
_symmetry.space_group_name_H-M   'P 1'
#
loop_
_entity.id
_entity.type
_entity.pdbx_description
1 polymer ?
#
loop_
_entity_poly.entity_id
_entity_poly.type
_entity_poly.pdbx_seq_one_letter_code
_entity_poly.pdbx_strand_id
1 'polypeptide(L)'
;MNALKRILIALLILSMLCMPLAACKKEGDPTGTEASTEDPAGEGGLLAEPIVLCDTKQSYYRLVRSATSPTVVDDAVAAIMGYPADNGAKNMKLSWGSDKNAAEEAEILVGLTNRPESLAVLQSINHDDFAIRLQNGKIVIAAHTPERIAQAAEYFCKNLLQIRTNSNGQKELVYLGDYTYTGPEQYLFNKQDELKNYTIVYKKDSEVLKKSAEVFQKTIKENYGVDLPVVDDTAPETACEFLLGNVNRPLAKEYLEKEEARQPLVCLTVVKEKKLLLGSVQDELIAFMIESFCQKYMSPEYSFLIHLPASLEEIGSAFQFADSTQLAEGANLRVMSFNILCELWNDLAVIEGRELPVVAPIFTYKPDILGLQEVSDAWYPMLDALFGDTYVTADKKDGRNYTNFSPLYYNTETMTLLEHGVHPLKVGGNGLRVLSWGYFERKSDGARLVAINTHWNVGGDDQATVEQTAQAREMAEFVLSLKTKYNCPVVTTGDYNSRMSEVPVKTYVEGSGMKDACTFAKVVNRSIKTTHTLFSENNRGAGEAIDHVFASDEIEILFYNVLIDKCLAPSSDHYPVYADIKLTK
;
A
#
# COMPACT_ATOMS: atom_id res chain seq x y z
N MET A 1 -14.16 5.22 20.07
CA MET A 1 -13.23 6.16 19.38
C MET A 1 -12.21 5.44 18.50
N ASN A 2 -11.71 4.25 18.88
CA ASN A 2 -10.69 3.53 18.09
C ASN A 2 -11.18 2.87 16.79
N ALA A 3 -12.44 2.44 16.71
CA ALA A 3 -12.97 1.79 15.51
C ALA A 3 -13.19 2.77 14.34
N LEU A 4 -13.63 4.00 14.63
CA LEU A 4 -13.84 5.03 13.59
C LEU A 4 -12.51 5.55 13.01
N LYS A 5 -11.43 5.64 13.84
CA LYS A 5 -10.07 5.99 13.40
C LYS A 5 -9.47 4.90 12.49
N ARG A 6 -9.70 3.62 12.80
CA ARG A 6 -9.26 2.49 11.95
C ARG A 6 -9.96 2.46 10.58
N ILE A 7 -11.24 2.82 10.55
CA ILE A 7 -12.02 2.91 9.30
C ILE A 7 -11.54 4.10 8.45
N LEU A 8 -11.13 5.23 9.04
CA LEU A 8 -10.63 6.38 8.29
C LEU A 8 -9.23 6.12 7.68
N ILE A 9 -8.35 5.45 8.40
CA ILE A 9 -7.02 5.04 7.91
C ILE A 9 -7.17 3.97 6.82
N ALA A 10 -8.06 2.99 7.01
CA ALA A 10 -8.37 1.98 5.99
C ALA A 10 -8.98 2.60 4.72
N LEU A 11 -9.82 3.63 4.84
CA LEU A 11 -10.41 4.34 3.70
C LEU A 11 -9.39 5.21 2.95
N LEU A 12 -8.39 5.78 3.62
CA LEU A 12 -7.29 6.50 2.97
C LEU A 12 -6.36 5.55 2.20
N ILE A 13 -6.09 4.36 2.75
CA ILE A 13 -5.29 3.32 2.07
C ILE A 13 -6.08 2.70 0.91
N LEU A 14 -7.40 2.55 1.03
CA LEU A 14 -8.26 2.00 -0.03
C LEU A 14 -8.29 2.87 -1.30
N SER A 15 -8.11 4.20 -1.17
CA SER A 15 -8.02 5.10 -2.33
C SER A 15 -6.69 4.99 -3.10
N MET A 16 -5.65 4.40 -2.49
CA MET A 16 -4.31 4.27 -3.08
C MET A 16 -4.09 2.98 -3.85
N LEU A 17 -4.90 1.94 -3.64
CA LEU A 17 -4.72 0.59 -4.20
C LEU A 17 -5.58 0.28 -5.43
N CYS A 18 -6.41 1.20 -5.91
CA CYS A 18 -7.21 1.02 -7.11
C CYS A 18 -6.51 1.52 -8.39
N MET A 19 -5.29 1.05 -8.69
CA MET A 19 -4.73 1.13 -10.03
C MET A 19 -4.34 -0.26 -10.53
N PRO A 20 -4.70 -0.64 -11.76
CA PRO A 20 -4.35 -1.95 -12.29
C PRO A 20 -2.83 -2.03 -12.50
N LEU A 21 -2.21 -3.07 -11.98
CA LEU A 21 -0.85 -3.47 -12.32
C LEU A 21 -0.75 -3.61 -13.85
N ALA A 22 0.07 -2.76 -14.47
CA ALA A 22 0.36 -2.85 -15.89
C ALA A 22 1.13 -4.15 -16.16
N ALA A 23 0.44 -5.13 -16.70
CA ALA A 23 1.06 -6.33 -17.24
C ALA A 23 1.98 -5.94 -18.41
N CYS A 24 3.23 -6.39 -18.36
CA CYS A 24 4.17 -6.31 -19.48
C CYS A 24 3.54 -6.95 -20.73
N LYS A 25 3.16 -6.13 -21.70
CA LYS A 25 2.78 -6.59 -23.02
C LYS A 25 4.01 -7.13 -23.74
N LYS A 26 4.00 -8.44 -24.02
CA LYS A 26 4.72 -8.97 -25.17
C LYS A 26 3.91 -8.64 -26.41
N GLU A 27 4.50 -7.90 -27.34
CA GLU A 27 3.96 -7.73 -28.68
C GLU A 27 3.92 -9.08 -29.40
N GLY A 28 2.75 -9.47 -29.85
CA GLY A 28 2.49 -10.60 -30.70
C GLY A 28 1.18 -10.37 -31.45
N ASP A 29 1.26 -10.44 -32.75
CA ASP A 29 0.42 -10.21 -33.90
C ASP A 29 -1.11 -10.39 -33.71
N PRO A 30 -1.93 -9.54 -34.35
CA PRO A 30 -3.38 -9.65 -34.29
C PRO A 30 -3.91 -10.57 -35.39
N THR A 31 -4.17 -11.83 -35.08
CA THR A 31 -5.08 -12.63 -35.88
C THR A 31 -6.38 -12.79 -35.08
N GLY A 32 -7.44 -12.15 -35.60
CA GLY A 32 -8.76 -12.27 -35.06
C GLY A 32 -9.23 -13.72 -35.08
N THR A 33 -9.58 -14.24 -33.94
CA THR A 33 -10.44 -15.41 -33.78
C THR A 33 -11.78 -14.92 -33.23
N GLU A 34 -12.82 -15.06 -34.02
CA GLU A 34 -14.20 -14.93 -33.58
C GLU A 34 -14.39 -15.81 -32.34
N ALA A 35 -14.95 -15.23 -31.28
CA ALA A 35 -15.34 -15.95 -30.09
C ALA A 35 -16.41 -16.98 -30.49
N SER A 36 -16.05 -18.25 -30.41
CA SER A 36 -17.01 -19.35 -30.56
C SER A 36 -18.01 -19.25 -29.40
N THR A 37 -19.29 -19.12 -29.75
CA THR A 37 -20.41 -19.27 -28.82
C THR A 37 -20.65 -20.76 -28.54
N GLU A 38 -19.67 -21.43 -27.93
CA GLU A 38 -19.90 -22.75 -27.34
C GLU A 38 -20.47 -22.53 -25.94
N ASP A 39 -21.63 -23.17 -25.67
CA ASP A 39 -22.18 -23.24 -24.31
C ASP A 39 -21.10 -23.77 -23.35
N PRO A 40 -20.89 -23.10 -22.20
CA PRO A 40 -19.88 -23.56 -21.25
C PRO A 40 -20.17 -25.00 -20.84
N ALA A 41 -19.18 -25.87 -20.88
CA ALA A 41 -19.30 -27.27 -20.48
C ALA A 41 -19.84 -27.37 -19.05
N GLY A 42 -21.05 -27.87 -18.89
CA GLY A 42 -21.71 -27.98 -17.60
C GLY A 42 -22.78 -29.07 -17.61
N GLU A 43 -23.20 -29.48 -16.42
CA GLU A 43 -24.26 -30.46 -16.23
C GLU A 43 -25.54 -29.76 -15.76
N GLY A 44 -26.66 -30.05 -16.40
CA GLY A 44 -27.95 -29.47 -16.06
C GLY A 44 -29.11 -30.41 -16.35
N GLY A 45 -30.22 -30.19 -15.68
CA GLY A 45 -31.43 -30.94 -15.87
C GLY A 45 -32.66 -30.04 -15.84
N LEU A 46 -33.51 -30.13 -16.87
CA LEU A 46 -34.80 -29.46 -16.85
C LEU A 46 -35.74 -30.15 -15.86
N LEU A 47 -36.49 -29.36 -15.14
CA LEU A 47 -37.55 -29.85 -14.26
C LEU A 47 -38.68 -30.46 -15.09
N ALA A 48 -39.29 -31.53 -14.59
CA ALA A 48 -40.46 -32.15 -15.24
C ALA A 48 -41.59 -31.13 -15.39
N GLU A 49 -41.76 -30.27 -14.40
CA GLU A 49 -42.68 -29.14 -14.45
C GLU A 49 -41.92 -27.85 -14.04
N PRO A 50 -41.88 -26.82 -14.92
CA PRO A 50 -41.29 -25.52 -14.58
C PRO A 50 -41.96 -24.86 -13.40
N ILE A 51 -41.15 -24.20 -12.54
CA ILE A 51 -41.63 -23.51 -11.36
C ILE A 51 -42.05 -22.08 -11.71
N VAL A 52 -43.29 -21.69 -11.37
CA VAL A 52 -43.78 -20.32 -11.56
C VAL A 52 -43.18 -19.39 -10.49
N LEU A 53 -42.44 -18.36 -10.92
CA LEU A 53 -41.79 -17.40 -10.08
C LEU A 53 -42.66 -16.17 -9.80
N CYS A 54 -43.34 -15.66 -10.82
CA CYS A 54 -44.32 -14.58 -10.72
C CYS A 54 -45.26 -14.59 -11.92
N ASP A 55 -46.39 -13.92 -11.79
CA ASP A 55 -47.30 -13.59 -12.89
C ASP A 55 -47.58 -12.06 -12.92
N THR A 56 -48.59 -11.64 -13.65
CA THR A 56 -49.00 -10.24 -13.77
C THR A 56 -49.71 -9.71 -12.52
N LYS A 57 -50.02 -10.56 -11.54
CA LYS A 57 -50.77 -10.21 -10.33
C LYS A 57 -49.89 -10.24 -9.09
N GLN A 58 -48.97 -11.24 -9.01
CA GLN A 58 -48.15 -11.42 -7.78
C GLN A 58 -46.81 -12.09 -8.05
N SER A 59 -45.91 -11.95 -7.12
CA SER A 59 -44.66 -12.69 -7.00
C SER A 59 -44.88 -13.89 -6.09
N TYR A 60 -44.52 -15.08 -6.55
CA TYR A 60 -44.56 -16.32 -5.76
C TYR A 60 -43.20 -16.58 -5.08
N TYR A 61 -42.12 -16.09 -5.70
CA TYR A 61 -40.76 -16.16 -5.17
C TYR A 61 -40.24 -14.78 -4.85
N ARG A 62 -39.46 -14.68 -3.76
CA ARG A 62 -38.73 -13.46 -3.39
C ARG A 62 -37.27 -13.62 -3.77
N LEU A 63 -36.73 -12.64 -4.49
CA LEU A 63 -35.29 -12.54 -4.77
C LEU A 63 -34.57 -12.00 -3.54
N VAL A 64 -33.58 -12.74 -3.02
CA VAL A 64 -32.88 -12.44 -1.77
C VAL A 64 -31.37 -12.46 -1.98
N ARG A 65 -30.73 -11.43 -1.46
CA ARG A 65 -29.27 -11.31 -1.38
C ARG A 65 -28.80 -11.04 0.05
N SER A 66 -27.51 -11.11 0.31
CA SER A 66 -26.98 -10.63 1.59
C SER A 66 -27.23 -9.13 1.75
N ALA A 67 -27.46 -8.69 2.99
CA ALA A 67 -27.57 -7.26 3.31
C ALA A 67 -26.25 -6.50 3.14
N THR A 68 -25.14 -7.23 3.13
CA THR A 68 -23.77 -6.72 2.93
C THR A 68 -23.17 -7.21 1.60
N SER A 69 -24.04 -7.56 0.63
CA SER A 69 -23.57 -8.09 -0.65
C SER A 69 -22.76 -7.04 -1.43
N PRO A 70 -21.73 -7.48 -2.12
CA PRO A 70 -20.94 -6.65 -3.01
C PRO A 70 -21.72 -6.25 -4.28
N THR A 71 -21.25 -5.18 -4.96
CA THR A 71 -21.90 -4.57 -6.12
C THR A 71 -22.26 -5.58 -7.20
N VAL A 72 -21.40 -6.57 -7.49
CA VAL A 72 -21.67 -7.58 -8.53
C VAL A 72 -22.89 -8.45 -8.20
N VAL A 73 -23.16 -8.73 -6.94
CA VAL A 73 -24.37 -9.45 -6.50
C VAL A 73 -25.60 -8.55 -6.68
N ASP A 74 -25.48 -7.25 -6.39
CA ASP A 74 -26.54 -6.28 -6.63
C ASP A 74 -26.85 -6.14 -8.13
N ASP A 75 -25.83 -6.14 -8.99
CA ASP A 75 -25.98 -6.14 -10.45
C ASP A 75 -26.65 -7.41 -10.96
N ALA A 76 -26.29 -8.58 -10.43
CA ALA A 76 -26.95 -9.86 -10.72
C ALA A 76 -28.43 -9.85 -10.33
N VAL A 77 -28.75 -9.35 -9.15
CA VAL A 77 -30.14 -9.16 -8.69
C VAL A 77 -30.91 -8.21 -9.59
N ALA A 78 -30.29 -7.09 -9.99
CA ALA A 78 -30.91 -6.11 -10.89
C ALA A 78 -31.20 -6.72 -12.28
N ALA A 79 -30.30 -7.52 -12.83
CA ALA A 79 -30.48 -8.21 -14.10
C ALA A 79 -31.67 -9.21 -14.04
N ILE A 80 -31.75 -10.00 -12.98
CA ILE A 80 -32.85 -10.94 -12.78
C ILE A 80 -34.19 -10.20 -12.63
N MET A 81 -34.23 -9.12 -11.87
CA MET A 81 -35.43 -8.28 -11.71
C MET A 81 -35.85 -7.60 -13.01
N GLY A 82 -34.92 -7.21 -13.84
CA GLY A 82 -35.17 -6.56 -15.13
C GLY A 82 -35.67 -7.53 -16.23
N TYR A 83 -35.36 -8.82 -16.11
CA TYR A 83 -35.65 -9.83 -17.13
C TYR A 83 -37.09 -9.81 -17.66
N PRO A 84 -38.17 -9.73 -16.83
CA PRO A 84 -39.52 -9.69 -17.37
C PRO A 84 -39.79 -8.49 -18.29
N ALA A 85 -39.30 -7.30 -17.87
CA ALA A 85 -39.50 -6.08 -18.67
C ALA A 85 -38.74 -6.12 -20.00
N ASP A 86 -37.52 -6.59 -19.97
CA ASP A 86 -36.63 -6.72 -21.14
C ASP A 86 -37.17 -7.74 -22.15
N ASN A 87 -37.95 -8.72 -21.67
CA ASN A 87 -38.59 -9.73 -22.49
C ASN A 87 -40.11 -9.47 -22.72
N GLY A 88 -40.52 -8.20 -22.71
CA GLY A 88 -41.85 -7.78 -23.14
C GLY A 88 -42.99 -8.03 -22.12
N ALA A 89 -42.67 -8.26 -20.84
CA ALA A 89 -43.63 -8.48 -19.77
C ALA A 89 -43.50 -7.43 -18.65
N LYS A 90 -43.57 -6.14 -18.98
CA LYS A 90 -43.36 -4.99 -18.10
C LYS A 90 -44.25 -4.97 -16.83
N ASN A 91 -45.38 -5.67 -16.87
CA ASN A 91 -46.32 -5.73 -15.73
C ASN A 91 -46.00 -6.86 -14.72
N MET A 92 -45.00 -7.70 -15.03
CA MET A 92 -44.56 -8.77 -14.14
C MET A 92 -43.38 -8.28 -13.30
N LYS A 93 -43.43 -8.53 -12.00
CA LYS A 93 -42.38 -8.08 -11.08
C LYS A 93 -42.08 -9.16 -10.05
N LEU A 94 -40.82 -9.50 -9.90
CA LEU A 94 -40.33 -10.27 -8.74
C LEU A 94 -40.24 -9.37 -7.51
N SER A 95 -40.71 -9.87 -6.38
CA SER A 95 -40.43 -9.25 -5.10
C SER A 95 -38.97 -9.47 -4.72
N TRP A 96 -38.37 -8.55 -3.99
CA TRP A 96 -36.96 -8.65 -3.59
C TRP A 96 -36.72 -8.17 -2.17
N GLY A 97 -35.61 -8.56 -1.57
CA GLY A 97 -35.20 -8.16 -0.24
C GLY A 97 -33.79 -8.62 0.09
N SER A 98 -33.40 -8.43 1.33
CA SER A 98 -32.14 -8.93 1.86
C SER A 98 -32.38 -10.06 2.84
N ASP A 99 -31.33 -10.78 3.18
CA ASP A 99 -31.32 -11.86 4.14
C ASP A 99 -31.55 -11.40 5.61
N LYS A 100 -31.63 -10.08 5.86
CA LYS A 100 -32.15 -9.52 7.12
C LYS A 100 -33.66 -9.72 7.28
N ASN A 101 -34.38 -9.90 6.18
CA ASN A 101 -35.80 -10.24 6.22
C ASN A 101 -35.99 -11.68 6.74
N ALA A 102 -37.17 -11.95 7.31
CA ALA A 102 -37.53 -13.32 7.68
C ALA A 102 -37.46 -14.24 6.45
N ALA A 103 -36.99 -15.47 6.67
CA ALA A 103 -36.93 -16.46 5.59
C ALA A 103 -38.34 -16.85 5.15
N GLU A 104 -38.52 -17.02 3.83
CA GLU A 104 -39.73 -17.53 3.21
C GLU A 104 -39.46 -18.92 2.61
N GLU A 105 -40.51 -19.68 2.35
CA GLU A 105 -40.35 -21.01 1.74
C GLU A 105 -39.88 -20.91 0.28
N ALA A 106 -40.34 -19.87 -0.44
CA ALA A 106 -40.04 -19.65 -1.85
C ALA A 106 -39.13 -18.42 -2.04
N GLU A 107 -37.85 -18.64 -2.08
CA GLU A 107 -36.82 -17.61 -2.29
C GLU A 107 -35.90 -17.95 -3.46
N ILE A 108 -35.43 -16.94 -4.19
CA ILE A 108 -34.29 -17.03 -5.13
C ILE A 108 -33.11 -16.39 -4.42
N LEU A 109 -32.15 -17.19 -4.00
CA LEU A 109 -30.97 -16.77 -3.24
C LEU A 109 -29.81 -16.46 -4.19
N VAL A 110 -29.23 -15.27 -4.15
CA VAL A 110 -28.12 -14.86 -4.99
C VAL A 110 -26.87 -14.64 -4.16
N GLY A 111 -25.82 -15.41 -4.44
CA GLY A 111 -24.56 -15.40 -3.72
C GLY A 111 -24.64 -16.02 -2.32
N LEU A 112 -23.68 -15.66 -1.47
CA LEU A 112 -23.63 -16.09 -0.07
C LEU A 112 -24.64 -15.30 0.76
N THR A 113 -25.71 -15.95 1.23
CA THR A 113 -26.71 -15.38 2.14
C THR A 113 -26.66 -16.11 3.48
N ASN A 114 -27.37 -15.61 4.47
CA ASN A 114 -27.50 -16.28 5.78
C ASN A 114 -28.51 -17.48 5.75
N ARG A 115 -28.94 -17.91 4.56
CA ARG A 115 -29.79 -19.08 4.36
C ARG A 115 -28.97 -20.36 4.27
N PRO A 116 -29.35 -21.45 4.97
CA PRO A 116 -28.63 -22.71 4.91
C PRO A 116 -28.53 -23.31 3.51
N GLU A 117 -29.52 -23.07 2.64
CA GLU A 117 -29.53 -23.53 1.27
C GLU A 117 -28.40 -22.89 0.43
N SER A 118 -28.18 -21.58 0.62
CA SER A 118 -27.09 -20.85 -0.05
C SER A 118 -25.72 -21.42 0.35
N LEU A 119 -25.51 -21.63 1.65
CA LEU A 119 -24.29 -22.22 2.18
C LEU A 119 -24.09 -23.67 1.66
N ALA A 120 -25.14 -24.49 1.67
CA ALA A 120 -25.07 -25.90 1.24
C ALA A 120 -24.67 -26.02 -0.24
N VAL A 121 -25.23 -25.16 -1.11
CA VAL A 121 -24.85 -25.16 -2.53
C VAL A 121 -23.41 -24.70 -2.71
N LEU A 122 -22.99 -23.61 -2.07
CA LEU A 122 -21.60 -23.13 -2.13
C LEU A 122 -20.60 -24.19 -1.64
N GLN A 123 -20.91 -24.93 -0.58
CA GLN A 123 -20.04 -26.01 -0.08
C GLN A 123 -19.94 -27.21 -1.02
N SER A 124 -20.89 -27.36 -1.95
CA SER A 124 -20.93 -28.49 -2.88
C SER A 124 -20.17 -28.26 -4.20
N ILE A 125 -19.74 -27.03 -4.48
CA ILE A 125 -19.04 -26.64 -5.69
C ILE A 125 -17.58 -26.30 -5.40
N ASN A 126 -16.73 -26.41 -6.44
CA ASN A 126 -15.33 -26.00 -6.33
C ASN A 126 -15.20 -24.49 -6.53
N HIS A 127 -14.01 -23.96 -6.29
CA HIS A 127 -13.74 -22.52 -6.28
C HIS A 127 -14.15 -21.81 -7.58
N ASP A 128 -13.87 -22.41 -8.74
CA ASP A 128 -14.13 -21.80 -10.05
C ASP A 128 -15.44 -22.25 -10.70
N ASP A 129 -16.28 -22.95 -9.94
CA ASP A 129 -17.59 -23.37 -10.39
C ASP A 129 -18.65 -22.29 -10.14
N PHE A 130 -19.78 -22.41 -10.82
CA PHE A 130 -21.04 -21.83 -10.36
C PHE A 130 -22.17 -22.85 -10.44
N ALA A 131 -23.17 -22.68 -9.61
CA ALA A 131 -24.36 -23.52 -9.61
C ALA A 131 -25.64 -22.71 -9.51
N ILE A 132 -26.66 -23.17 -10.22
CA ILE A 132 -28.04 -22.73 -10.12
C ILE A 132 -28.85 -23.97 -9.81
N ARG A 133 -29.39 -24.05 -8.58
CA ARG A 133 -30.02 -25.29 -8.09
C ARG A 133 -31.27 -25.02 -7.28
N LEU A 134 -32.23 -25.91 -7.46
CA LEU A 134 -33.38 -26.00 -6.54
C LEU A 134 -32.98 -26.79 -5.29
N GLN A 135 -32.94 -26.10 -4.16
CA GLN A 135 -32.54 -26.67 -2.88
C GLN A 135 -33.62 -26.41 -1.82
N ASN A 136 -34.28 -27.45 -1.30
CA ASN A 136 -35.35 -27.32 -0.30
C ASN A 136 -36.46 -26.31 -0.68
N GLY A 137 -36.87 -26.26 -1.93
CA GLY A 137 -37.89 -25.32 -2.41
C GLY A 137 -37.38 -23.95 -2.80
N LYS A 138 -36.13 -23.63 -2.56
CA LYS A 138 -35.49 -22.37 -2.92
C LYS A 138 -34.58 -22.55 -4.13
N ILE A 139 -34.52 -21.55 -4.99
CA ILE A 139 -33.58 -21.51 -6.11
C ILE A 139 -32.33 -20.78 -5.63
N VAL A 140 -31.18 -21.42 -5.75
CA VAL A 140 -29.90 -20.89 -5.30
C VAL A 140 -29.00 -20.62 -6.50
N ILE A 141 -28.54 -19.38 -6.65
CA ILE A 141 -27.53 -18.95 -7.63
C ILE A 141 -26.25 -18.70 -6.86
N ALA A 142 -25.29 -19.60 -6.95
CA ALA A 142 -24.11 -19.65 -6.12
C ALA A 142 -22.81 -19.73 -6.92
N ALA A 143 -21.82 -18.95 -6.49
CA ALA A 143 -20.43 -19.05 -6.93
C ALA A 143 -19.50 -18.41 -5.89
N HIS A 144 -18.20 -18.74 -5.95
CA HIS A 144 -17.20 -18.23 -5.01
C HIS A 144 -16.51 -16.94 -5.48
N THR A 145 -16.65 -16.55 -6.75
CA THR A 145 -15.99 -15.35 -7.30
C THR A 145 -16.99 -14.39 -7.94
N PRO A 146 -16.68 -13.08 -7.98
CA PRO A 146 -17.51 -12.08 -8.66
C PRO A 146 -17.83 -12.43 -10.10
N GLU A 147 -16.83 -12.88 -10.85
CA GLU A 147 -16.95 -13.23 -12.26
C GLU A 147 -17.92 -14.39 -12.45
N ARG A 148 -17.85 -15.40 -11.58
CA ARG A 148 -18.74 -16.56 -11.66
C ARG A 148 -20.16 -16.24 -11.20
N ILE A 149 -20.35 -15.33 -10.23
CA ILE A 149 -21.70 -14.82 -9.88
C ILE A 149 -22.33 -14.11 -11.07
N ALA A 150 -21.59 -13.24 -11.77
CA ALA A 150 -22.10 -12.57 -12.97
C ALA A 150 -22.48 -13.56 -14.06
N GLN A 151 -21.62 -14.55 -14.34
CA GLN A 151 -21.88 -15.60 -15.32
C GLN A 151 -23.09 -16.48 -14.94
N ALA A 152 -23.22 -16.83 -13.66
CA ALA A 152 -24.35 -17.58 -13.17
C ALA A 152 -25.69 -16.83 -13.36
N ALA A 153 -25.71 -15.53 -13.06
CA ALA A 153 -26.89 -14.70 -13.26
C ALA A 153 -27.23 -14.51 -14.73
N GLU A 154 -26.24 -14.35 -15.59
CA GLU A 154 -26.42 -14.28 -17.03
C GLU A 154 -26.99 -15.59 -17.57
N TYR A 155 -26.40 -16.73 -17.19
CA TYR A 155 -26.88 -18.05 -17.58
C TYR A 155 -28.30 -18.29 -17.08
N PHE A 156 -28.61 -17.94 -15.84
CA PHE A 156 -29.94 -18.02 -15.26
C PHE A 156 -30.96 -17.27 -16.11
N CYS A 157 -30.68 -16.02 -16.44
CA CYS A 157 -31.56 -15.19 -17.27
C CYS A 157 -31.74 -15.75 -18.69
N LYS A 158 -30.65 -16.17 -19.37
CA LYS A 158 -30.71 -16.60 -20.78
C LYS A 158 -31.29 -17.99 -21.00
N ASN A 159 -30.97 -18.92 -20.08
CA ASN A 159 -31.23 -20.35 -20.35
C ASN A 159 -32.25 -20.96 -19.39
N LEU A 160 -32.44 -20.42 -18.20
CA LEU A 160 -33.28 -21.03 -17.17
C LEU A 160 -34.52 -20.21 -16.81
N LEU A 161 -34.65 -18.98 -17.33
CA LEU A 161 -35.86 -18.19 -17.22
C LEU A 161 -36.64 -18.19 -18.54
N GLN A 162 -37.95 -18.32 -18.46
CA GLN A 162 -38.85 -18.22 -19.62
C GLN A 162 -40.14 -17.51 -19.23
N ILE A 163 -40.64 -16.66 -20.15
CA ILE A 163 -42.01 -16.14 -20.08
C ILE A 163 -42.90 -17.00 -20.93
N ARG A 164 -43.90 -17.66 -20.32
CA ARG A 164 -44.91 -18.47 -21.00
C ARG A 164 -46.31 -17.92 -20.77
N THR A 165 -47.26 -18.38 -21.56
CA THR A 165 -48.68 -18.13 -21.37
C THR A 165 -49.31 -19.41 -20.83
N ASN A 166 -49.97 -19.34 -19.67
CA ASN A 166 -50.66 -20.50 -19.09
C ASN A 166 -51.98 -20.82 -19.78
N SER A 167 -52.63 -21.90 -19.34
CA SER A 167 -53.93 -22.35 -19.89
C SER A 167 -55.08 -21.34 -19.79
N ASN A 168 -54.93 -20.35 -18.88
CA ASN A 168 -55.91 -19.28 -18.67
C ASN A 168 -55.58 -18.00 -19.47
N GLY A 169 -54.56 -18.03 -20.35
CA GLY A 169 -54.13 -16.89 -21.14
C GLY A 169 -53.30 -15.86 -20.40
N GLN A 170 -52.85 -16.17 -19.18
CA GLN A 170 -52.02 -15.26 -18.34
C GLN A 170 -50.53 -15.55 -18.58
N LYS A 171 -49.72 -14.48 -18.65
CA LYS A 171 -48.27 -14.61 -18.72
C LYS A 171 -47.69 -14.96 -17.35
N GLU A 172 -46.75 -15.88 -17.33
CA GLU A 172 -46.01 -16.34 -16.17
C GLU A 172 -44.50 -16.33 -16.45
N LEU A 173 -43.71 -15.93 -15.48
CA LEU A 173 -42.25 -16.15 -15.47
C LEU A 173 -41.98 -17.48 -14.79
N VAL A 174 -41.27 -18.35 -15.46
CA VAL A 174 -40.97 -19.70 -14.96
C VAL A 174 -39.47 -19.96 -14.91
N TYR A 175 -39.08 -20.77 -13.93
CA TYR A 175 -37.76 -21.39 -13.82
C TYR A 175 -37.80 -22.78 -14.39
N LEU A 176 -36.83 -23.09 -15.27
CA LEU A 176 -36.86 -24.29 -16.09
C LEU A 176 -36.11 -25.47 -15.50
N GLY A 177 -35.06 -25.22 -14.70
CA GLY A 177 -34.24 -26.32 -14.19
C GLY A 177 -32.87 -25.93 -13.65
N ASP A 178 -32.17 -26.92 -13.16
CA ASP A 178 -30.87 -26.76 -12.51
C ASP A 178 -29.73 -26.76 -13.54
N TYR A 179 -28.63 -26.08 -13.18
CA TYR A 179 -27.39 -26.10 -13.94
C TYR A 179 -26.17 -25.92 -13.04
N THR A 180 -25.10 -26.63 -13.36
CA THR A 180 -23.79 -26.43 -12.71
C THR A 180 -22.73 -26.32 -13.79
N TYR A 181 -21.99 -25.23 -13.78
CA TYR A 181 -20.79 -25.05 -14.56
C TYR A 181 -19.59 -25.55 -13.73
N THR A 182 -18.73 -26.35 -14.35
CA THR A 182 -17.49 -26.80 -13.77
C THR A 182 -16.33 -26.05 -14.41
N GLY A 183 -15.67 -25.21 -13.62
CA GLY A 183 -14.51 -24.43 -14.05
C GLY A 183 -13.19 -25.18 -13.93
N PRO A 184 -12.10 -24.62 -14.44
CA PRO A 184 -10.76 -25.19 -14.27
C PRO A 184 -10.31 -25.09 -12.79
N GLU A 185 -9.58 -26.11 -12.32
CA GLU A 185 -8.97 -26.10 -10.98
C GLU A 185 -7.67 -25.27 -11.01
N GLN A 186 -7.80 -23.96 -10.90
CA GLN A 186 -6.67 -23.02 -10.97
C GLN A 186 -6.38 -22.27 -9.67
N TYR A 187 -7.09 -22.60 -8.59
CA TYR A 187 -6.93 -21.98 -7.28
C TYR A 187 -6.27 -22.92 -6.26
N LEU A 188 -5.56 -22.33 -5.32
CA LEU A 188 -4.88 -23.09 -4.25
C LEU A 188 -5.88 -23.77 -3.30
N PHE A 189 -7.04 -23.16 -3.10
CA PHE A 189 -8.13 -23.66 -2.27
C PHE A 189 -9.37 -23.91 -3.13
N ASN A 190 -9.64 -25.17 -3.45
CA ASN A 190 -10.84 -25.56 -4.18
C ASN A 190 -12.01 -25.88 -3.25
N LYS A 191 -11.72 -26.32 -2.02
CA LYS A 191 -12.71 -26.63 -0.98
C LYS A 191 -12.34 -26.06 0.37
N GLN A 192 -13.37 -25.79 1.20
CA GLN A 192 -13.21 -25.17 2.51
C GLN A 192 -12.28 -25.92 3.47
N ASP A 193 -12.31 -27.24 3.46
CA ASP A 193 -11.55 -28.06 4.38
C ASP A 193 -10.05 -28.14 4.03
N GLU A 194 -9.65 -27.73 2.83
CA GLU A 194 -8.23 -27.67 2.45
C GLU A 194 -7.44 -26.66 3.27
N LEU A 195 -8.05 -25.52 3.64
CA LEU A 195 -7.40 -24.51 4.47
C LEU A 195 -6.96 -25.04 5.83
N LYS A 196 -7.68 -26.00 6.41
CA LYS A 196 -7.35 -26.61 7.72
C LYS A 196 -6.01 -27.36 7.75
N ASN A 197 -5.47 -27.70 6.58
CA ASN A 197 -4.21 -28.41 6.45
C ASN A 197 -2.98 -27.50 6.51
N TYR A 198 -3.18 -26.18 6.56
CA TYR A 198 -2.11 -25.20 6.50
C TYR A 198 -1.55 -24.86 7.88
N THR A 199 -0.25 -24.54 7.88
CA THR A 199 0.47 -24.03 9.06
C THR A 199 1.10 -22.68 8.70
N ILE A 200 0.99 -21.70 9.58
CA ILE A 200 1.68 -20.41 9.43
C ILE A 200 3.07 -20.54 10.04
N VAL A 201 4.10 -20.23 9.25
CA VAL A 201 5.50 -20.36 9.63
C VAL A 201 6.18 -19.00 9.62
N TYR A 202 6.85 -18.64 10.72
CA TYR A 202 7.61 -17.41 10.87
C TYR A 202 9.06 -17.68 11.31
N LYS A 203 9.97 -16.71 11.12
CA LYS A 203 11.37 -16.83 11.53
C LYS A 203 11.51 -16.75 13.05
N LYS A 204 12.16 -17.75 13.67
CA LYS A 204 12.25 -17.97 15.12
C LYS A 204 12.61 -16.73 15.94
N ASP A 205 13.63 -16.01 15.54
CA ASP A 205 14.19 -14.91 16.35
C ASP A 205 13.61 -13.54 15.98
N SER A 206 12.47 -13.49 15.24
CA SER A 206 11.79 -12.27 14.84
C SER A 206 10.47 -12.10 15.58
N GLU A 207 10.44 -11.19 16.56
CA GLU A 207 9.20 -10.81 17.26
C GLU A 207 8.21 -10.08 16.33
N VAL A 208 8.71 -9.37 15.31
CA VAL A 208 7.90 -8.70 14.29
C VAL A 208 7.12 -9.75 13.49
N LEU A 209 7.82 -10.76 12.95
CA LEU A 209 7.17 -11.83 12.18
C LEU A 209 6.23 -12.69 13.03
N LYS A 210 6.56 -12.93 14.29
CA LYS A 210 5.67 -13.62 15.21
C LYS A 210 4.34 -12.88 15.38
N LYS A 211 4.39 -11.59 15.67
CA LYS A 211 3.18 -10.75 15.77
C LYS A 211 2.39 -10.73 14.46
N SER A 212 3.07 -10.62 13.32
CA SER A 212 2.46 -10.66 11.99
C SER A 212 1.76 -12.01 11.74
N ALA A 213 2.36 -13.12 12.15
CA ALA A 213 1.77 -14.46 12.05
C ALA A 213 0.50 -14.60 12.91
N GLU A 214 0.52 -14.08 14.14
CA GLU A 214 -0.63 -14.07 15.05
C GLU A 214 -1.79 -13.21 14.49
N VAL A 215 -1.48 -12.06 13.89
CA VAL A 215 -2.49 -11.21 13.22
C VAL A 215 -3.09 -11.92 12.03
N PHE A 216 -2.28 -12.57 11.20
CA PHE A 216 -2.74 -13.32 10.04
C PHE A 216 -3.62 -14.51 10.43
N GLN A 217 -3.20 -15.29 11.46
CA GLN A 217 -4.02 -16.36 12.05
C GLN A 217 -5.39 -15.86 12.51
N LYS A 218 -5.39 -14.77 13.26
CA LYS A 218 -6.62 -14.14 13.77
C LYS A 218 -7.55 -13.73 12.61
N THR A 219 -7.00 -13.11 11.57
CA THR A 219 -7.77 -12.68 10.38
C THR A 219 -8.39 -13.88 9.66
N ILE A 220 -7.63 -14.96 9.47
CA ILE A 220 -8.14 -16.21 8.87
C ILE A 220 -9.26 -16.80 9.75
N LYS A 221 -9.06 -16.84 11.05
CA LYS A 221 -10.05 -17.39 11.99
C LYS A 221 -11.35 -16.57 11.99
N GLU A 222 -11.25 -15.24 11.99
CA GLU A 222 -12.42 -14.34 11.96
C GLU A 222 -13.19 -14.45 10.65
N ASN A 223 -12.51 -14.53 9.51
CA ASN A 223 -13.14 -14.53 8.20
C ASN A 223 -13.62 -15.92 7.74
N TYR A 224 -12.91 -16.98 8.10
CA TYR A 224 -13.14 -18.34 7.57
C TYR A 224 -13.44 -19.39 8.65
N GLY A 225 -13.39 -19.03 9.92
CA GLY A 225 -13.67 -19.96 11.05
C GLY A 225 -12.59 -21.04 11.26
N VAL A 226 -11.41 -20.90 10.63
CA VAL A 226 -10.32 -21.88 10.71
C VAL A 226 -9.20 -21.35 11.60
N ASP A 227 -8.86 -22.10 12.64
CA ASP A 227 -7.78 -21.78 13.58
C ASP A 227 -6.51 -22.53 13.14
N LEU A 228 -5.57 -21.84 12.48
CA LEU A 228 -4.36 -22.45 11.95
C LEU A 228 -3.25 -22.53 13.01
N PRO A 229 -2.41 -23.59 13.01
CA PRO A 229 -1.20 -23.59 13.81
C PRO A 229 -0.25 -22.47 13.39
N VAL A 230 0.39 -21.82 14.38
CA VAL A 230 1.48 -20.85 14.18
C VAL A 230 2.73 -21.44 14.81
N VAL A 231 3.79 -21.61 14.03
CA VAL A 231 5.05 -22.20 14.45
C VAL A 231 6.25 -21.40 13.95
N ASP A 232 7.38 -21.50 14.64
CA ASP A 232 8.62 -20.94 14.11
C ASP A 232 9.25 -21.89 13.06
N ASP A 233 10.22 -21.39 12.30
CA ASP A 233 10.85 -22.09 11.18
C ASP A 233 11.82 -23.22 11.58
N THR A 234 11.97 -23.52 12.89
CA THR A 234 12.64 -24.72 13.38
C THR A 234 11.73 -25.94 13.43
N ALA A 235 10.40 -25.73 13.34
CA ALA A 235 9.44 -26.82 13.24
C ALA A 235 9.64 -27.61 11.93
N PRO A 236 9.34 -28.92 11.92
CA PRO A 236 9.39 -29.72 10.69
C PRO A 236 8.55 -29.11 9.56
N GLU A 237 9.08 -29.18 8.34
CA GLU A 237 8.38 -28.73 7.15
C GLU A 237 7.13 -29.60 6.88
N THR A 238 6.02 -28.95 6.52
CA THR A 238 4.78 -29.59 6.13
C THR A 238 4.47 -29.35 4.65
N ALA A 239 3.52 -30.13 4.09
CA ALA A 239 3.15 -30.00 2.68
C ALA A 239 2.44 -28.68 2.38
N CYS A 240 1.72 -28.10 3.34
CA CYS A 240 0.89 -26.93 3.19
C CYS A 240 1.33 -25.87 4.21
N GLU A 241 1.98 -24.80 3.76
CA GLU A 241 2.52 -23.76 4.64
C GLU A 241 2.24 -22.36 4.09
N PHE A 242 1.93 -21.43 5.00
CA PHE A 242 2.03 -19.99 4.79
C PHE A 242 3.36 -19.52 5.38
N LEU A 243 4.29 -19.14 4.53
CA LEU A 243 5.65 -18.73 4.89
C LEU A 243 5.74 -17.21 4.98
N LEU A 244 6.10 -16.69 6.15
CA LEU A 244 6.17 -15.26 6.41
C LEU A 244 7.62 -14.81 6.58
N GLY A 245 8.10 -13.99 5.63
CA GLY A 245 9.46 -13.45 5.62
C GLY A 245 10.52 -14.48 5.19
N ASN A 246 11.77 -14.22 5.60
CA ASN A 246 12.93 -15.04 5.25
C ASN A 246 13.07 -16.24 6.20
N VAL A 247 12.14 -17.18 6.11
CA VAL A 247 12.09 -18.40 6.92
C VAL A 247 13.02 -19.48 6.38
N ASN A 248 13.46 -20.41 7.26
CA ASN A 248 14.30 -21.55 6.89
C ASN A 248 13.47 -22.62 6.14
N ARG A 249 13.06 -22.30 4.91
CA ARG A 249 12.34 -23.21 4.00
C ARG A 249 12.93 -23.11 2.59
N PRO A 250 12.93 -24.21 1.80
CA PRO A 250 13.48 -24.20 0.43
C PRO A 250 12.88 -23.10 -0.44
N LEU A 251 11.56 -22.91 -0.41
CA LEU A 251 10.87 -21.90 -1.21
C LEU A 251 11.32 -20.47 -0.86
N ALA A 252 11.46 -20.15 0.43
CA ALA A 252 11.93 -18.83 0.85
C ALA A 252 13.38 -18.58 0.39
N LYS A 253 14.26 -19.57 0.52
CA LYS A 253 15.65 -19.48 0.04
C LYS A 253 15.72 -19.31 -1.47
N GLU A 254 14.95 -20.11 -2.25
CA GLU A 254 14.93 -20.04 -3.72
C GLU A 254 14.62 -18.61 -4.23
N TYR A 255 13.74 -17.91 -3.54
CA TYR A 255 13.28 -16.60 -4.00
C TYR A 255 14.02 -15.43 -3.34
N LEU A 256 14.29 -15.47 -2.04
CA LEU A 256 14.91 -14.35 -1.31
C LEU A 256 16.44 -14.30 -1.48
N GLU A 257 17.06 -15.32 -2.07
CA GLU A 257 18.48 -15.28 -2.46
C GLU A 257 18.72 -14.60 -3.81
N LYS A 258 17.68 -14.36 -4.63
CA LYS A 258 17.78 -13.62 -5.90
C LYS A 258 18.15 -12.16 -5.62
N GLU A 259 18.99 -11.58 -6.47
CA GLU A 259 19.50 -10.19 -6.31
C GLU A 259 18.36 -9.17 -6.26
N GLU A 260 17.37 -9.31 -7.13
CA GLU A 260 16.18 -8.45 -7.16
C GLU A 260 15.38 -8.46 -5.86
N ALA A 261 15.29 -9.62 -5.19
CA ALA A 261 14.56 -9.79 -3.94
C ALA A 261 15.29 -9.21 -2.72
N ARG A 262 16.60 -9.02 -2.82
CA ARG A 262 17.43 -8.45 -1.75
C ARG A 262 17.40 -6.93 -1.69
N GLN A 263 16.77 -6.28 -2.67
CA GLN A 263 16.61 -4.84 -2.63
C GLN A 263 15.65 -4.43 -1.50
N PRO A 264 15.93 -3.34 -0.81
CA PRO A 264 15.01 -2.79 0.19
C PRO A 264 13.62 -2.54 -0.39
N LEU A 265 12.58 -2.73 0.42
CA LEU A 265 11.17 -2.55 0.07
C LEU A 265 10.62 -3.50 -1.00
N VAL A 266 11.36 -4.51 -1.41
CA VAL A 266 10.86 -5.54 -2.32
C VAL A 266 10.03 -6.56 -1.56
N CYS A 267 8.85 -6.82 -2.11
CA CYS A 267 7.86 -7.78 -1.62
C CYS A 267 7.68 -8.91 -2.63
N LEU A 268 7.55 -10.13 -2.13
CA LEU A 268 7.34 -11.34 -2.92
C LEU A 268 6.04 -12.00 -2.50
N THR A 269 5.14 -12.23 -3.42
CA THR A 269 3.99 -13.13 -3.22
C THR A 269 4.15 -14.31 -4.16
N VAL A 270 4.52 -15.45 -3.62
CA VAL A 270 4.79 -16.67 -4.41
C VAL A 270 3.91 -17.81 -3.93
N VAL A 271 3.20 -18.44 -4.86
CA VAL A 271 2.47 -19.69 -4.63
C VAL A 271 3.08 -20.78 -5.47
N LYS A 272 3.58 -21.80 -4.81
CA LYS A 272 4.21 -22.97 -5.45
C LYS A 272 4.02 -24.21 -4.58
N GLU A 273 3.62 -25.33 -5.16
CA GLU A 273 3.53 -26.64 -4.49
C GLU A 273 2.75 -26.61 -3.14
N LYS A 274 1.57 -25.97 -3.14
CA LYS A 274 0.71 -25.78 -1.96
C LYS A 274 1.34 -24.94 -0.84
N LYS A 275 2.30 -24.09 -1.16
CA LYS A 275 2.88 -23.14 -0.21
C LYS A 275 2.66 -21.72 -0.72
N LEU A 276 2.34 -20.82 0.21
CA LEU A 276 2.35 -19.37 -0.03
C LEU A 276 3.56 -18.78 0.70
N LEU A 277 4.39 -18.05 -0.03
CA LEU A 277 5.44 -17.20 0.54
C LEU A 277 5.01 -15.73 0.42
N LEU A 278 4.86 -15.06 1.57
CA LEU A 278 4.89 -13.60 1.68
C LEU A 278 6.31 -13.24 2.13
N GLY A 279 7.16 -12.89 1.18
CA GLY A 279 8.60 -12.78 1.37
C GLY A 279 9.12 -11.35 1.26
N SER A 280 10.03 -10.99 2.14
CA SER A 280 10.88 -9.81 2.07
C SER A 280 12.16 -10.05 2.86
N VAL A 281 13.23 -9.31 2.57
CA VAL A 281 14.43 -9.26 3.42
C VAL A 281 14.23 -8.38 4.65
N GLN A 282 13.18 -7.54 4.64
CA GLN A 282 12.77 -6.68 5.75
C GLN A 282 11.53 -7.25 6.42
N ASP A 283 11.65 -7.68 7.67
CA ASP A 283 10.56 -8.33 8.43
C ASP A 283 9.35 -7.39 8.62
N GLU A 284 9.59 -6.07 8.70
CA GLU A 284 8.57 -5.03 8.87
C GLU A 284 7.58 -4.94 7.70
N LEU A 285 8.02 -5.31 6.49
CA LEU A 285 7.15 -5.34 5.31
C LEU A 285 6.08 -6.45 5.37
N ILE A 286 6.30 -7.50 6.15
CA ILE A 286 5.40 -8.65 6.15
C ILE A 286 4.01 -8.30 6.71
N ALA A 287 3.92 -7.42 7.69
CA ALA A 287 2.63 -6.94 8.20
C ALA A 287 1.83 -6.22 7.10
N PHE A 288 2.48 -5.33 6.35
CA PHE A 288 1.89 -4.65 5.19
C PHE A 288 1.49 -5.63 4.08
N MET A 289 2.35 -6.62 3.80
CA MET A 289 2.04 -7.66 2.80
C MET A 289 0.84 -8.51 3.19
N ILE A 290 0.69 -8.86 4.47
CA ILE A 290 -0.49 -9.59 4.97
C ILE A 290 -1.76 -8.78 4.76
N GLU A 291 -1.74 -7.48 5.06
CA GLU A 291 -2.89 -6.60 4.85
C GLU A 291 -3.26 -6.53 3.36
N SER A 292 -2.28 -6.27 2.50
CA SER A 292 -2.46 -6.25 1.05
C SER A 292 -2.96 -7.60 0.50
N PHE A 293 -2.40 -8.71 0.98
CA PHE A 293 -2.83 -10.05 0.64
C PHE A 293 -4.29 -10.30 1.03
N CYS A 294 -4.67 -9.93 2.25
CA CYS A 294 -6.04 -10.09 2.72
C CYS A 294 -7.02 -9.27 1.88
N GLN A 295 -6.69 -8.04 1.54
CA GLN A 295 -7.52 -7.18 0.67
C GLN A 295 -7.67 -7.75 -0.73
N LYS A 296 -6.61 -8.33 -1.29
CA LYS A 296 -6.61 -8.83 -2.68
C LYS A 296 -7.24 -10.21 -2.83
N TYR A 297 -7.02 -11.11 -1.88
CA TYR A 297 -7.36 -12.52 -2.02
C TYR A 297 -8.43 -13.04 -1.06
N MET A 298 -8.85 -12.23 -0.07
CA MET A 298 -9.84 -12.64 0.92
C MET A 298 -11.13 -11.83 0.74
N SER A 299 -12.22 -12.49 0.39
CA SER A 299 -13.55 -11.88 0.17
C SER A 299 -14.61 -12.70 0.90
N PRO A 300 -14.67 -12.63 2.25
CA PRO A 300 -15.58 -13.46 3.05
C PRO A 300 -17.07 -13.17 2.79
N GLU A 301 -17.40 -12.02 2.20
CA GLU A 301 -18.74 -11.65 1.78
C GLU A 301 -19.26 -12.42 0.56
N TYR A 302 -18.37 -13.02 -0.23
CA TYR A 302 -18.74 -13.89 -1.36
C TYR A 302 -18.59 -15.36 -1.02
N SER A 303 -17.54 -15.69 -0.25
CA SER A 303 -17.03 -17.04 -0.19
C SER A 303 -16.32 -17.29 1.14
N PHE A 304 -16.30 -18.55 1.53
CA PHE A 304 -15.46 -19.06 2.62
C PHE A 304 -14.13 -19.64 2.10
N LEU A 305 -13.72 -19.32 0.86
CA LEU A 305 -12.46 -19.69 0.25
C LEU A 305 -11.58 -18.45 0.02
N ILE A 306 -10.28 -18.65 0.12
CA ILE A 306 -9.29 -17.62 -0.24
C ILE A 306 -9.07 -17.69 -1.76
N HIS A 307 -9.19 -16.58 -2.48
CA HIS A 307 -9.13 -16.50 -3.94
C HIS A 307 -7.69 -16.48 -4.46
N LEU A 308 -6.87 -17.40 -4.01
CA LEU A 308 -5.45 -17.46 -4.31
C LEU A 308 -5.17 -18.44 -5.46
N PRO A 309 -4.55 -18.02 -6.57
CA PRO A 309 -4.16 -18.93 -7.66
C PRO A 309 -3.25 -20.06 -7.17
N ALA A 310 -3.37 -21.25 -7.75
CA ALA A 310 -2.54 -22.41 -7.42
C ALA A 310 -1.05 -22.24 -7.79
N SER A 311 -0.75 -21.29 -8.68
CA SER A 311 0.60 -20.85 -9.03
C SER A 311 0.61 -19.35 -9.21
N LEU A 312 1.52 -18.68 -8.51
CA LEU A 312 1.65 -17.23 -8.55
C LEU A 312 3.12 -16.87 -8.30
N GLU A 313 3.62 -15.89 -9.02
CA GLU A 313 4.91 -15.26 -8.77
C GLU A 313 4.76 -13.76 -9.02
N GLU A 314 4.68 -12.99 -7.94
CA GLU A 314 4.65 -11.53 -7.96
C GLU A 314 5.86 -11.02 -7.20
N ILE A 315 6.69 -10.22 -7.87
CA ILE A 315 7.85 -9.54 -7.30
C ILE A 315 7.68 -8.06 -7.59
N GLY A 316 7.74 -7.24 -6.57
CA GLY A 316 7.57 -5.81 -6.76
C GLY A 316 7.94 -4.98 -5.54
N SER A 317 8.02 -3.67 -5.72
CA SER A 317 8.21 -2.75 -4.60
C SER A 317 6.89 -2.51 -3.89
N ALA A 318 6.93 -2.46 -2.56
CA ALA A 318 5.79 -2.06 -1.72
C ALA A 318 5.35 -0.62 -2.00
N PHE A 319 6.26 0.23 -2.49
CA PHE A 319 6.03 1.64 -2.77
C PHE A 319 6.39 1.97 -4.22
N GLN A 320 5.48 2.67 -4.91
CA GLN A 320 5.69 3.09 -6.29
C GLN A 320 5.84 4.60 -6.36
N PHE A 321 6.89 5.04 -7.03
CA PHE A 321 7.20 6.44 -7.28
C PHE A 321 7.10 6.75 -8.77
N ALA A 322 6.51 7.89 -9.11
CA ALA A 322 6.29 8.29 -10.49
C ALA A 322 7.55 8.86 -11.16
N ASP A 323 8.46 9.43 -10.36
CA ASP A 323 9.64 10.11 -10.87
C ASP A 323 10.83 9.15 -11.02
N SER A 324 11.74 9.46 -11.95
CA SER A 324 12.98 8.69 -12.13
C SER A 324 13.82 8.67 -10.85
N THR A 325 14.28 7.50 -10.48
CA THR A 325 15.18 7.28 -9.34
C THR A 325 16.65 7.47 -9.68
N GLN A 326 16.98 7.53 -10.97
CA GLN A 326 18.36 7.74 -11.44
C GLN A 326 18.84 9.15 -11.12
N LEU A 327 20.14 9.29 -10.82
CA LEU A 327 20.77 10.59 -10.75
C LEU A 327 20.60 11.35 -12.06
N ALA A 328 20.40 12.67 -11.96
CA ALA A 328 20.36 13.53 -13.13
C ALA A 328 21.67 13.43 -13.94
N GLU A 329 21.57 13.58 -15.26
CA GLU A 329 22.73 13.49 -16.14
C GLU A 329 23.84 14.46 -15.71
N GLY A 330 25.03 13.92 -15.49
CA GLY A 330 26.21 14.66 -15.02
C GLY A 330 26.26 14.89 -13.51
N ALA A 331 25.22 14.55 -12.75
CA ALA A 331 25.26 14.56 -11.30
C ALA A 331 26.06 13.35 -10.77
N ASN A 332 26.59 13.50 -9.56
CA ASN A 332 27.39 12.46 -8.93
C ASN A 332 27.17 12.38 -7.42
N LEU A 333 26.16 13.10 -6.91
CA LEU A 333 25.77 13.07 -5.52
C LEU A 333 24.32 13.57 -5.39
N ARG A 334 23.53 12.92 -4.53
CA ARG A 334 22.17 13.30 -4.17
C ARG A 334 22.11 13.74 -2.71
N VAL A 335 21.48 14.88 -2.47
CA VAL A 335 21.24 15.44 -1.14
C VAL A 335 19.74 15.53 -0.91
N MET A 336 19.24 14.99 0.20
CA MET A 336 17.81 14.99 0.54
C MET A 336 17.57 15.62 1.90
N SER A 337 16.46 16.37 2.05
CA SER A 337 15.92 16.87 3.31
C SER A 337 14.52 16.33 3.51
N PHE A 338 14.19 15.88 4.72
CA PHE A 338 12.87 15.38 5.04
C PHE A 338 12.54 15.55 6.53
N ASN A 339 11.56 16.42 6.83
CA ASN A 339 10.93 16.46 8.15
C ASN A 339 9.95 15.29 8.25
N ILE A 340 10.21 14.34 9.17
CA ILE A 340 9.45 13.10 9.29
C ILE A 340 8.32 13.17 10.33
N LEU A 341 8.11 14.31 10.94
CA LEU A 341 7.13 14.59 11.99
C LEU A 341 7.26 13.67 13.21
N CYS A 342 7.62 14.23 14.35
CA CYS A 342 7.66 13.48 15.60
C CYS A 342 6.24 13.24 16.17
N GLU A 343 6.09 12.19 16.96
CA GLU A 343 4.83 11.80 17.59
C GLU A 343 4.41 12.72 18.75
N LEU A 344 5.29 13.64 19.17
CA LEU A 344 5.10 14.43 20.39
C LEU A 344 4.12 15.60 20.22
N TRP A 345 3.90 16.07 18.99
CA TRP A 345 3.15 17.29 18.71
C TRP A 345 1.71 17.07 18.28
N ASN A 346 1.37 15.86 17.83
CA ASN A 346 0.08 15.61 17.24
C ASN A 346 -0.37 14.16 17.48
N ASP A 347 -1.59 13.97 17.98
CA ASP A 347 -2.22 12.65 18.14
C ASP A 347 -2.35 11.87 16.81
N LEU A 348 -2.26 12.53 15.65
CA LEU A 348 -2.25 11.91 14.32
C LEU A 348 -0.85 11.46 13.89
N ALA A 349 0.18 11.88 14.60
CA ALA A 349 1.58 11.62 14.29
C ALA A 349 2.12 10.32 14.93
N VAL A 350 1.24 9.39 15.27
CA VAL A 350 1.65 8.06 15.78
C VAL A 350 2.63 7.43 14.79
N ILE A 351 3.74 6.91 15.29
CA ILE A 351 4.79 6.32 14.44
C ILE A 351 4.29 5.05 13.74
N GLU A 352 3.56 4.19 14.49
CA GLU A 352 3.05 2.91 13.97
C GLU A 352 2.31 3.08 12.64
N GLY A 353 2.82 2.42 11.61
CA GLY A 353 2.32 2.48 10.24
C GLY A 353 2.91 3.60 9.36
N ARG A 354 3.79 4.46 9.92
CA ARG A 354 4.49 5.52 9.19
C ARG A 354 5.94 5.16 8.85
N GLU A 355 6.51 4.17 9.51
CA GLU A 355 7.92 3.80 9.42
C GLU A 355 8.32 3.50 7.97
N LEU A 356 7.58 2.65 7.31
CA LEU A 356 7.84 2.26 5.92
C LEU A 356 7.59 3.41 4.93
N PRO A 357 6.47 4.15 4.98
CA PRO A 357 6.28 5.36 4.18
C PRO A 357 7.38 6.41 4.35
N VAL A 358 7.95 6.57 5.56
CA VAL A 358 9.05 7.52 5.82
C VAL A 358 10.34 7.06 5.15
N VAL A 359 10.71 5.78 5.26
CA VAL A 359 11.98 5.29 4.68
C VAL A 359 11.88 4.97 3.20
N ALA A 360 10.67 4.82 2.66
CA ALA A 360 10.46 4.46 1.26
C ALA A 360 11.13 5.42 0.25
N PRO A 361 11.01 6.75 0.36
CA PRO A 361 11.70 7.67 -0.54
C PRO A 361 13.23 7.60 -0.37
N ILE A 362 13.71 7.33 0.85
CA ILE A 362 15.15 7.26 1.15
C ILE A 362 15.77 6.05 0.46
N PHE A 363 15.18 4.86 0.61
CA PHE A 363 15.67 3.65 -0.06
C PHE A 363 15.50 3.67 -1.57
N THR A 364 14.44 4.32 -2.06
CA THR A 364 14.15 4.39 -3.50
C THR A 364 15.08 5.37 -4.20
N TYR A 365 15.28 6.55 -3.66
CA TYR A 365 16.08 7.61 -4.27
C TYR A 365 17.55 7.60 -3.83
N LYS A 366 17.90 6.84 -2.81
CA LYS A 366 19.26 6.56 -2.32
C LYS A 366 20.13 7.82 -2.19
N PRO A 367 19.74 8.82 -1.36
CA PRO A 367 20.56 10.01 -1.15
C PRO A 367 21.91 9.64 -0.53
N ASP A 368 22.99 10.32 -0.96
CA ASP A 368 24.29 10.17 -0.37
C ASP A 368 24.38 10.90 0.99
N ILE A 369 23.68 12.03 1.08
CA ILE A 369 23.53 12.85 2.28
C ILE A 369 22.03 13.05 2.55
N LEU A 370 21.61 12.80 3.78
CA LEU A 370 20.22 12.86 4.20
C LEU A 370 20.08 13.65 5.50
N GLY A 371 19.41 14.79 5.44
CA GLY A 371 19.01 15.55 6.62
C GLY A 371 17.58 15.18 7.02
N LEU A 372 17.41 14.63 8.22
CA LEU A 372 16.08 14.40 8.79
C LEU A 372 15.78 15.44 9.86
N GLN A 373 14.51 15.80 10.02
CA GLN A 373 14.05 16.69 11.06
C GLN A 373 12.91 16.02 11.82
N GLU A 374 12.72 16.44 13.07
CA GLU A 374 11.74 15.89 14.03
C GLU A 374 11.96 14.40 14.37
N VAL A 375 13.21 13.98 14.38
CA VAL A 375 13.56 12.62 14.80
C VAL A 375 13.55 12.55 16.32
N SER A 376 12.46 12.05 16.91
CA SER A 376 12.34 11.85 18.36
C SER A 376 13.10 10.61 18.82
N ASP A 377 13.24 10.46 20.15
CA ASP A 377 13.84 9.26 20.76
C ASP A 377 13.12 7.95 20.37
N ALA A 378 11.83 8.02 20.04
CA ALA A 378 11.06 6.87 19.57
C ALA A 378 11.37 6.50 18.11
N TRP A 379 11.71 7.47 17.26
CA TRP A 379 12.07 7.24 15.86
C TRP A 379 13.43 6.55 15.69
N TYR A 380 14.43 6.88 16.50
CA TYR A 380 15.81 6.40 16.32
C TYR A 380 15.94 4.87 16.28
N PRO A 381 15.36 4.09 17.23
CA PRO A 381 15.46 2.64 17.18
C PRO A 381 14.85 2.03 15.94
N MET A 382 13.78 2.63 15.42
CA MET A 382 13.09 2.17 14.21
C MET A 382 13.90 2.49 12.96
N LEU A 383 14.42 3.72 12.86
CA LEU A 383 15.31 4.09 11.76
C LEU A 383 16.60 3.26 11.76
N ASP A 384 17.22 3.04 12.94
CA ASP A 384 18.39 2.18 13.06
C ASP A 384 18.13 0.74 12.58
N ALA A 385 16.96 0.19 12.91
CA ALA A 385 16.56 -1.15 12.48
C ALA A 385 16.34 -1.22 10.96
N LEU A 386 15.67 -0.22 10.38
CA LEU A 386 15.34 -0.18 8.96
C LEU A 386 16.55 0.18 8.09
N PHE A 387 17.37 1.12 8.52
CA PHE A 387 18.54 1.58 7.79
C PHE A 387 19.73 0.60 7.86
N GLY A 388 19.84 -0.15 8.94
CA GLY A 388 20.97 -1.06 9.19
C GLY A 388 22.29 -0.34 9.10
N ASP A 389 23.22 -0.90 8.33
CA ASP A 389 24.54 -0.29 8.10
C ASP A 389 24.58 0.64 6.87
N THR A 390 23.48 0.74 6.09
CA THR A 390 23.43 1.55 4.87
C THR A 390 23.39 3.04 5.17
N TYR A 391 22.56 3.47 6.11
CA TYR A 391 22.45 4.85 6.56
C TYR A 391 22.78 4.95 8.04
N VAL A 392 23.77 5.75 8.38
CA VAL A 392 24.16 6.00 9.77
C VAL A 392 24.18 7.50 10.05
N THR A 393 23.92 7.88 11.31
CA THR A 393 24.02 9.28 11.73
C THR A 393 25.48 9.72 11.82
N ALA A 394 25.75 10.95 11.40
CA ALA A 394 27.07 11.54 11.52
C ALA A 394 27.50 11.73 13.00
N ASP A 395 26.55 11.95 13.89
CA ASP A 395 26.76 12.23 15.31
C ASP A 395 26.55 11.00 16.23
N LYS A 396 26.67 9.78 15.68
CA LYS A 396 26.54 8.55 16.47
C LYS A 396 27.59 8.51 17.57
N LYS A 397 27.17 8.83 18.81
CA LYS A 397 28.01 8.65 20.01
C LYS A 397 27.89 7.22 20.53
N ASP A 398 29.02 6.62 20.90
CA ASP A 398 29.04 5.42 21.75
C ASP A 398 28.31 5.73 23.07
N GLY A 399 27.14 5.10 23.28
CA GLY A 399 26.30 5.32 24.45
C GLY A 399 25.22 6.40 24.24
N ARG A 400 24.36 6.17 23.34
CA ARG A 400 23.16 6.87 22.87
C ARG A 400 22.46 7.77 23.88
N ASN A 401 22.68 9.09 23.81
CA ASN A 401 21.68 10.07 24.16
C ASN A 401 21.14 10.68 22.85
N TYR A 402 19.99 10.23 22.43
CA TYR A 402 19.25 10.81 21.30
C TYR A 402 18.67 12.16 21.73
N THR A 403 19.48 13.21 21.67
CA THR A 403 19.04 14.58 22.00
C THR A 403 18.96 15.46 20.77
N ASN A 404 19.21 14.89 19.60
CA ASN A 404 19.29 15.64 18.37
C ASN A 404 18.04 15.38 17.51
N PHE A 405 17.11 16.32 17.51
CA PHE A 405 15.89 16.28 16.69
C PHE A 405 16.14 16.51 15.19
N SER A 406 17.37 16.83 14.80
CA SER A 406 17.73 17.12 13.39
C SER A 406 19.01 16.40 12.99
N PRO A 407 19.05 15.05 13.06
CA PRO A 407 20.25 14.30 12.72
C PRO A 407 20.60 14.42 11.23
N LEU A 408 21.92 14.37 10.97
CA LEU A 408 22.46 14.23 9.63
C LEU A 408 22.85 12.76 9.41
N TYR A 409 22.20 12.11 8.45
CA TYR A 409 22.53 10.76 7.98
C TYR A 409 23.36 10.80 6.70
N TYR A 410 24.10 9.75 6.45
CA TYR A 410 24.83 9.57 5.19
C TYR A 410 24.81 8.11 4.74
N ASN A 411 24.91 7.90 3.45
CA ASN A 411 25.02 6.56 2.87
C ASN A 411 26.46 6.06 3.02
N THR A 412 26.64 5.00 3.80
CA THR A 412 27.95 4.41 4.06
C THR A 412 28.58 3.71 2.85
N GLU A 413 27.79 3.35 1.84
CA GLU A 413 28.30 2.74 0.62
C GLU A 413 29.03 3.76 -0.28
N THR A 414 28.57 5.03 -0.24
CA THR A 414 29.08 6.08 -1.15
C THR A 414 29.96 7.10 -0.46
N MET A 415 29.78 7.30 0.86
CA MET A 415 30.45 8.36 1.63
C MET A 415 31.27 7.78 2.78
N THR A 416 32.35 8.47 3.12
CA THR A 416 33.16 8.26 4.33
C THR A 416 33.07 9.51 5.19
N LEU A 417 32.68 9.36 6.45
CA LEU A 417 32.69 10.43 7.44
C LEU A 417 34.10 10.62 8.00
N LEU A 418 34.64 11.82 7.89
CA LEU A 418 36.00 12.18 8.36
C LEU A 418 35.97 12.90 9.70
N GLU A 419 35.04 13.85 9.87
CA GLU A 419 34.86 14.62 11.10
C GLU A 419 33.37 15.03 11.22
N HIS A 420 32.88 15.21 12.43
CA HIS A 420 31.47 15.57 12.67
C HIS A 420 31.28 16.36 13.96
N GLY A 421 30.07 16.88 14.12
CA GLY A 421 29.68 17.52 15.37
C GLY A 421 28.26 18.07 15.35
N VAL A 422 27.84 18.57 16.49
CA VAL A 422 26.56 19.24 16.70
C VAL A 422 26.82 20.61 17.29
N HIS A 423 26.30 21.66 16.63
CA HIS A 423 26.40 23.05 17.12
C HIS A 423 25.00 23.50 17.56
N PRO A 424 24.75 23.63 18.88
CA PRO A 424 23.49 24.17 19.39
C PRO A 424 23.32 25.64 19.00
N LEU A 425 22.16 26.00 18.46
CA LEU A 425 21.81 27.39 18.17
C LEU A 425 21.52 28.13 19.48
N LYS A 426 22.04 29.35 19.60
CA LYS A 426 21.96 30.14 20.83
C LYS A 426 20.56 30.69 21.10
N VAL A 427 19.77 30.88 20.05
CA VAL A 427 18.45 31.49 20.16
C VAL A 427 17.39 30.47 19.79
N GLY A 428 16.33 30.37 20.60
CA GLY A 428 15.14 29.58 20.36
C GLY A 428 15.26 28.12 20.80
N GLY A 429 14.10 27.45 20.88
CA GLY A 429 13.96 26.01 20.89
C GLY A 429 14.44 25.20 22.08
N ASN A 430 14.72 25.82 23.25
CA ASN A 430 15.09 25.10 24.49
C ASN A 430 16.20 24.04 24.29
N GLY A 431 17.19 24.32 23.43
CA GLY A 431 18.28 23.39 23.12
C GLY A 431 17.98 22.32 22.08
N LEU A 432 16.77 22.29 21.54
CA LEU A 432 16.35 21.33 20.47
C LEU A 432 16.79 21.81 19.08
N ARG A 433 17.14 23.09 18.90
CA ARG A 433 17.54 23.64 17.60
C ARG A 433 19.06 23.60 17.48
N VAL A 434 19.52 22.80 16.51
CA VAL A 434 20.95 22.54 16.32
C VAL A 434 21.33 22.57 14.85
N LEU A 435 22.63 22.67 14.60
CA LEU A 435 23.25 22.39 13.29
C LEU A 435 24.05 21.09 13.45
N SER A 436 23.51 20.00 12.90
CA SER A 436 24.23 18.72 12.81
C SER A 436 25.08 18.73 11.56
N TRP A 437 26.38 18.48 11.69
CA TRP A 437 27.29 18.59 10.56
C TRP A 437 28.25 17.41 10.45
N GLY A 438 28.69 17.13 9.23
CA GLY A 438 29.72 16.17 8.91
C GLY A 438 30.65 16.68 7.80
N TYR A 439 31.94 16.35 7.89
CA TYR A 439 32.93 16.48 6.84
C TYR A 439 33.13 15.12 6.21
N PHE A 440 32.85 15.03 4.92
CA PHE A 440 32.75 13.78 4.19
C PHE A 440 33.73 13.71 3.03
N GLU A 441 34.13 12.49 2.71
CA GLU A 441 34.84 12.11 1.47
C GLU A 441 33.99 11.14 0.67
N ARG A 442 33.75 11.45 -0.61
CA ARG A 442 33.07 10.53 -1.53
C ARG A 442 34.01 9.40 -1.92
N LYS A 443 33.56 8.16 -1.74
CA LYS A 443 34.40 6.96 -1.93
C LYS A 443 34.85 6.76 -3.38
N SER A 444 34.03 7.17 -4.36
CA SER A 444 34.30 6.91 -5.78
C SER A 444 35.52 7.67 -6.33
N ASP A 445 35.82 8.87 -5.82
CA ASP A 445 36.89 9.71 -6.35
C ASP A 445 37.65 10.55 -5.31
N GLY A 446 37.25 10.49 -4.04
CA GLY A 446 37.88 11.23 -2.95
C GLY A 446 37.50 12.72 -2.90
N ALA A 447 36.45 13.14 -3.62
CA ALA A 447 35.93 14.51 -3.51
C ALA A 447 35.34 14.76 -2.11
N ARG A 448 35.53 15.95 -1.57
CA ARG A 448 35.18 16.28 -0.18
C ARG A 448 34.15 17.38 -0.10
N LEU A 449 33.27 17.30 0.91
CA LEU A 449 32.28 18.32 1.21
C LEU A 449 31.98 18.35 2.71
N VAL A 450 31.46 19.49 3.16
CA VAL A 450 30.76 19.58 4.44
C VAL A 450 29.26 19.55 4.18
N ALA A 451 28.53 18.76 4.95
CA ALA A 451 27.07 18.78 4.96
C ALA A 451 26.56 19.21 6.34
N ILE A 452 25.49 19.98 6.37
CA ILE A 452 24.87 20.50 7.60
C ILE A 452 23.36 20.28 7.50
N ASN A 453 22.75 19.79 8.57
CA ASN A 453 21.30 19.69 8.71
C ASN A 453 20.79 20.52 9.86
N THR A 454 19.59 21.11 9.72
CA THR A 454 18.98 21.96 10.75
C THR A 454 17.48 21.86 10.78
N HIS A 455 16.87 22.36 11.87
CA HIS A 455 15.45 22.65 11.97
C HIS A 455 15.29 23.94 12.79
N TRP A 456 14.89 25.04 12.14
CA TRP A 456 14.73 26.33 12.79
C TRP A 456 13.43 26.40 13.61
N ASN A 457 13.29 27.43 14.42
CA ASN A 457 12.07 27.68 15.17
C ASN A 457 10.86 27.82 14.22
N VAL A 458 9.70 27.39 14.71
CA VAL A 458 8.43 27.59 13.98
C VAL A 458 8.16 29.09 13.87
N GLY A 459 7.82 29.54 12.66
CA GLY A 459 7.41 30.92 12.38
C GLY A 459 5.97 31.18 12.82
N GLY A 460 5.50 32.42 12.62
CA GLY A 460 4.10 32.76 12.81
C GLY A 460 3.83 34.15 13.43
N ASP A 461 4.82 34.74 14.08
CA ASP A 461 4.73 36.09 14.65
C ASP A 461 6.05 36.87 14.52
N ASP A 462 6.05 38.11 14.96
CA ASP A 462 7.24 38.99 14.88
C ASP A 462 8.40 38.47 15.75
N GLN A 463 8.10 37.88 16.90
CA GLN A 463 9.11 37.32 17.79
C GLN A 463 9.80 36.11 17.14
N ALA A 464 9.01 35.20 16.58
CA ALA A 464 9.54 34.06 15.86
C ALA A 464 10.41 34.46 14.66
N THR A 465 10.03 35.51 13.92
CA THR A 465 10.82 36.07 12.82
C THR A 465 12.17 36.61 13.32
N VAL A 466 12.20 37.28 14.48
CA VAL A 466 13.46 37.77 15.11
C VAL A 466 14.35 36.59 15.50
N GLU A 467 13.81 35.57 16.15
CA GLU A 467 14.53 34.36 16.54
C GLU A 467 15.09 33.62 15.33
N GLN A 468 14.27 33.34 14.32
CA GLN A 468 14.71 32.71 13.08
C GLN A 468 15.80 33.52 12.35
N THR A 469 15.69 34.87 12.36
CA THR A 469 16.70 35.74 11.76
C THR A 469 18.03 35.65 12.53
N ALA A 470 17.99 35.51 13.86
CA ALA A 470 19.18 35.27 14.67
C ALA A 470 19.81 33.91 14.38
N GLN A 471 18.98 32.86 14.28
CA GLN A 471 19.42 31.52 13.89
C GLN A 471 20.07 31.52 12.49
N ALA A 472 19.47 32.24 11.53
CA ALA A 472 19.98 32.41 10.17
C ALA A 472 21.39 33.03 10.13
N ARG A 473 21.63 34.10 10.93
CA ARG A 473 22.96 34.71 11.04
C ARG A 473 23.98 33.77 11.64
N GLU A 474 23.62 33.11 12.74
CA GLU A 474 24.53 32.16 13.41
C GLU A 474 24.88 30.99 12.47
N MET A 475 23.89 30.46 11.75
CA MET A 475 24.11 29.40 10.75
C MET A 475 24.99 29.88 9.59
N ALA A 476 24.80 31.11 9.09
CA ALA A 476 25.62 31.66 8.01
C ALA A 476 27.10 31.75 8.44
N GLU A 477 27.36 32.30 9.65
CA GLU A 477 28.70 32.37 10.21
C GLU A 477 29.33 30.99 10.41
N PHE A 478 28.51 30.00 10.86
CA PHE A 478 28.98 28.64 11.08
C PHE A 478 29.32 27.95 9.73
N VAL A 479 28.49 28.09 8.71
CA VAL A 479 28.77 27.60 7.35
C VAL A 479 30.09 28.13 6.82
N LEU A 480 30.32 29.44 6.93
CA LEU A 480 31.57 30.08 6.48
C LEU A 480 32.79 29.59 7.28
N SER A 481 32.62 29.35 8.59
CA SER A 481 33.68 28.83 9.44
C SER A 481 34.12 27.42 9.02
N LEU A 482 33.17 26.53 8.76
CA LEU A 482 33.46 25.16 8.28
C LEU A 482 34.02 25.16 6.87
N LYS A 483 33.46 25.99 5.97
CA LYS A 483 33.98 26.16 4.60
C LYS A 483 35.45 26.59 4.63
N THR A 484 35.79 27.52 5.49
CA THR A 484 37.16 28.00 5.70
C THR A 484 38.07 26.92 6.32
N LYS A 485 37.57 26.24 7.39
CA LYS A 485 38.32 25.21 8.10
C LYS A 485 38.76 24.06 7.19
N TYR A 486 37.84 23.57 6.34
CA TYR A 486 38.07 22.38 5.49
C TYR A 486 38.46 22.73 4.06
N ASN A 487 38.35 24.01 3.68
CA ASN A 487 38.60 24.48 2.32
C ASN A 487 37.90 23.60 1.26
N CYS A 488 36.61 23.36 1.46
CA CYS A 488 35.79 22.52 0.58
C CYS A 488 34.35 23.05 0.45
N PRO A 489 33.61 22.61 -0.55
CA PRO A 489 32.20 22.96 -0.74
C PRO A 489 31.32 22.57 0.44
N VAL A 490 30.19 23.27 0.60
CA VAL A 490 29.21 23.04 1.65
C VAL A 490 27.83 22.82 1.04
N VAL A 491 27.08 21.86 1.60
CA VAL A 491 25.63 21.71 1.36
C VAL A 491 24.88 21.81 2.68
N THR A 492 23.67 22.37 2.67
CA THR A 492 22.82 22.41 3.86
C THR A 492 21.43 21.92 3.54
N THR A 493 20.83 21.22 4.47
CA THR A 493 19.47 20.68 4.42
C THR A 493 18.70 21.15 5.66
N GLY A 494 17.39 21.21 5.58
CA GLY A 494 16.59 21.48 6.75
C GLY A 494 15.14 21.88 6.47
N ASP A 495 14.36 21.80 7.53
CA ASP A 495 13.15 22.58 7.70
C ASP A 495 13.52 23.93 8.32
N TYR A 496 13.53 24.95 7.49
CA TYR A 496 13.89 26.32 7.92
C TYR A 496 12.69 27.05 8.52
N ASN A 497 11.50 26.45 8.49
CA ASN A 497 10.25 27.07 8.94
C ASN A 497 10.07 28.50 8.39
N SER A 498 10.71 28.79 7.26
CA SER A 498 10.74 30.12 6.63
C SER A 498 10.93 29.97 5.13
N ARG A 499 10.28 30.86 4.39
CA ARG A 499 10.24 30.84 2.93
C ARG A 499 11.40 31.64 2.32
N MET A 500 11.74 31.36 1.07
CA MET A 500 12.75 32.14 0.33
C MET A 500 12.43 33.64 0.27
N SER A 501 11.16 34.02 0.30
CA SER A 501 10.71 35.41 0.29
C SER A 501 10.84 36.11 1.63
N GLU A 502 11.06 35.38 2.74
CA GLU A 502 11.06 35.90 4.10
C GLU A 502 12.45 36.36 4.58
N VAL A 503 12.47 37.22 5.61
CA VAL A 503 13.68 37.84 6.15
C VAL A 503 14.70 36.83 6.66
N PRO A 504 14.32 35.75 7.40
CA PRO A 504 15.32 34.80 7.92
C PRO A 504 16.12 34.12 6.82
N VAL A 505 15.45 33.55 5.79
CA VAL A 505 16.14 32.84 4.69
C VAL A 505 16.97 33.82 3.86
N LYS A 506 16.46 35.05 3.58
CA LYS A 506 17.26 36.09 2.91
C LYS A 506 18.54 36.41 3.70
N THR A 507 18.41 36.58 5.02
CA THR A 507 19.56 36.84 5.90
C THR A 507 20.59 35.72 5.83
N TYR A 508 20.12 34.44 5.80
CA TYR A 508 21.00 33.30 5.66
C TYR A 508 21.74 33.31 4.31
N VAL A 509 21.00 33.46 3.21
CA VAL A 509 21.56 33.46 1.84
C VAL A 509 22.57 34.60 1.67
N GLU A 510 22.22 35.82 2.09
CA GLU A 510 23.08 37.00 2.01
C GLU A 510 24.35 36.86 2.88
N GLY A 511 24.19 36.25 4.06
CA GLY A 511 25.30 36.08 5.00
C GLY A 511 26.25 34.95 4.62
N SER A 512 25.74 33.86 4.04
CA SER A 512 26.52 32.65 3.74
C SER A 512 26.99 32.58 2.26
N GLY A 513 26.31 33.26 1.34
CA GLY A 513 26.52 33.12 -0.10
C GLY A 513 26.02 31.80 -0.67
N MET A 514 25.18 31.05 0.07
CA MET A 514 24.64 29.77 -0.38
C MET A 514 23.53 29.98 -1.41
N LYS A 515 23.40 29.03 -2.34
CA LYS A 515 22.39 29.02 -3.40
C LYS A 515 21.29 28.02 -3.08
N ASP A 516 20.04 28.45 -3.13
CA ASP A 516 18.89 27.57 -3.01
C ASP A 516 18.76 26.63 -4.21
N ALA A 517 18.63 25.34 -3.94
CA ALA A 517 18.59 24.32 -4.98
C ALA A 517 17.36 24.46 -5.90
N CYS A 518 16.19 24.82 -5.37
CA CYS A 518 15.00 25.04 -6.18
C CYS A 518 15.17 26.18 -7.19
N THR A 519 15.88 27.25 -6.78
CA THR A 519 16.07 28.45 -7.61
C THR A 519 17.20 28.28 -8.63
N PHE A 520 18.27 27.57 -8.28
CA PHE A 520 19.51 27.50 -9.05
C PHE A 520 19.73 26.18 -9.79
N ALA A 521 18.87 25.17 -9.63
CA ALA A 521 19.00 23.92 -10.39
C ALA A 521 18.80 24.16 -11.88
N LYS A 522 19.57 23.48 -12.73
CA LYS A 522 19.40 23.50 -14.19
C LYS A 522 18.04 22.95 -14.61
N VAL A 523 17.56 21.94 -13.91
CA VAL A 523 16.26 21.33 -14.11
C VAL A 523 15.51 21.28 -12.78
N VAL A 524 14.33 21.84 -12.74
CA VAL A 524 13.39 21.74 -11.61
C VAL A 524 12.21 20.89 -12.07
N ASN A 525 12.12 19.66 -11.59
CA ASN A 525 11.02 18.76 -11.96
C ASN A 525 9.70 19.24 -11.34
N ARG A 526 9.72 19.54 -10.06
CA ARG A 526 8.59 20.14 -9.36
C ARG A 526 9.09 21.21 -8.40
N SER A 527 8.64 22.42 -8.66
CA SER A 527 8.65 23.52 -7.71
C SER A 527 7.27 23.57 -7.07
N ILE A 528 6.97 22.65 -6.15
CA ILE A 528 5.73 22.77 -5.40
C ILE A 528 5.86 23.96 -4.47
N LYS A 529 4.81 24.79 -4.49
CA LYS A 529 4.80 26.03 -3.73
C LYS A 529 4.80 25.82 -2.20
N THR A 530 4.52 24.59 -1.71
CA THR A 530 4.64 24.26 -0.28
C THR A 530 5.17 22.86 -0.10
N THR A 531 6.06 22.70 0.85
CA THR A 531 6.57 21.39 1.30
C THR A 531 5.83 20.88 2.53
N HIS A 532 5.04 21.74 3.19
CA HIS A 532 4.23 21.39 4.35
C HIS A 532 2.76 21.14 3.96
N THR A 533 2.21 19.97 4.30
CA THR A 533 0.96 19.44 3.74
C THR A 533 -0.21 19.41 4.72
N LEU A 534 0.06 19.46 6.04
CA LEU A 534 -0.92 19.22 7.11
C LEU A 534 -1.69 17.89 6.93
N PHE A 535 -1.05 16.84 6.40
CA PHE A 535 -1.69 15.58 6.03
C PHE A 535 -2.87 15.71 5.03
N SER A 536 -2.92 16.79 4.28
CA SER A 536 -4.02 17.07 3.35
C SER A 536 -3.56 16.99 1.91
N GLU A 537 -4.14 16.06 1.15
CA GLU A 537 -3.94 15.98 -0.30
C GLU A 537 -4.40 17.27 -1.03
N ASN A 538 -5.28 18.05 -0.41
CA ASN A 538 -5.86 19.27 -0.98
C ASN A 538 -4.97 20.50 -0.79
N ASN A 539 -3.96 20.48 0.07
CA ASN A 539 -3.03 21.59 0.28
C ASN A 539 -1.87 21.65 -0.73
N ARG A 540 -1.92 20.80 -1.76
CA ARG A 540 -0.93 20.78 -2.84
C ARG A 540 -0.95 22.12 -3.58
N GLY A 541 -0.03 23.01 -3.23
CA GLY A 541 0.24 24.23 -4.00
C GLY A 541 -0.16 25.58 -3.39
N ALA A 542 -0.58 25.64 -2.13
CA ALA A 542 -0.84 26.89 -1.43
C ALA A 542 0.35 27.28 -0.54
N GLY A 543 1.18 28.23 -0.95
CA GLY A 543 2.31 28.74 -0.16
C GLY A 543 3.66 28.56 -0.85
N GLU A 544 4.74 28.92 -0.15
CA GLU A 544 6.14 28.70 -0.54
C GLU A 544 6.74 27.56 0.27
N ALA A 545 7.78 26.89 -0.26
CA ALA A 545 8.52 25.87 0.44
C ALA A 545 9.22 26.42 1.71
N ILE A 546 9.23 25.63 2.75
CA ILE A 546 9.95 25.90 4.00
C ILE A 546 11.07 24.89 4.26
N ASP A 547 11.07 23.77 3.53
CA ASP A 547 12.15 22.79 3.48
C ASP A 547 13.07 23.12 2.31
N HIS A 548 14.37 23.24 2.59
CA HIS A 548 15.33 23.71 1.61
C HIS A 548 16.59 22.83 1.56
N VAL A 549 17.17 22.77 0.37
CA VAL A 549 18.55 22.32 0.13
C VAL A 549 19.34 23.50 -0.43
N PHE A 550 20.43 23.87 0.23
CA PHE A 550 21.34 24.91 -0.27
C PHE A 550 22.71 24.33 -0.59
N ALA A 551 23.39 24.91 -1.56
CA ALA A 551 24.74 24.53 -1.94
C ALA A 551 25.64 25.77 -2.10
N SER A 552 26.91 25.65 -1.78
CA SER A 552 27.91 26.69 -2.01
C SER A 552 28.25 26.84 -3.49
N ASP A 553 28.84 27.96 -3.88
CA ASP A 553 29.08 28.37 -5.27
C ASP A 553 29.86 27.35 -6.11
N GLU A 554 30.71 26.56 -5.48
CA GLU A 554 31.57 25.55 -6.12
C GLU A 554 30.78 24.31 -6.55
N ILE A 555 29.53 24.16 -6.09
CA ILE A 555 28.66 23.05 -6.41
C ILE A 555 27.74 23.45 -7.56
N GLU A 556 27.70 22.65 -8.59
CA GLU A 556 26.72 22.76 -9.67
C GLU A 556 25.46 21.97 -9.30
N ILE A 557 24.32 22.65 -9.19
CA ILE A 557 23.03 22.03 -8.90
C ILE A 557 22.36 21.67 -10.25
N LEU A 558 22.24 20.37 -10.53
CA LEU A 558 21.76 19.90 -11.83
C LEU A 558 20.26 19.64 -11.85
N PHE A 559 19.72 19.17 -10.73
CA PHE A 559 18.30 18.82 -10.63
C PHE A 559 17.76 19.10 -9.23
N TYR A 560 16.50 19.48 -9.15
CA TYR A 560 15.75 19.62 -7.91
C TYR A 560 14.36 19.02 -8.04
N ASN A 561 13.86 18.37 -6.99
CA ASN A 561 12.53 17.80 -6.95
C ASN A 561 11.92 17.80 -5.54
N VAL A 562 10.59 17.87 -5.49
CA VAL A 562 9.78 17.60 -4.31
C VAL A 562 8.96 16.34 -4.57
N LEU A 563 9.09 15.35 -3.70
CA LEU A 563 8.39 14.06 -3.84
C LEU A 563 6.99 14.16 -3.26
N ILE A 564 5.98 14.03 -4.14
CA ILE A 564 4.55 14.20 -3.79
C ILE A 564 3.72 12.95 -4.09
N ASP A 565 4.38 11.81 -4.24
CA ASP A 565 3.69 10.58 -4.55
C ASP A 565 2.67 10.21 -3.48
N LYS A 566 1.55 9.61 -3.89
CA LYS A 566 0.44 9.30 -2.97
C LYS A 566 0.85 8.34 -1.86
N CYS A 567 1.79 7.43 -2.13
CA CYS A 567 2.34 6.51 -1.15
C CYS A 567 3.05 7.22 0.03
N LEU A 568 3.40 8.50 -0.12
CA LEU A 568 3.99 9.33 0.93
C LEU A 568 2.97 10.08 1.80
N ALA A 569 1.68 10.11 1.41
CA ALA A 569 0.66 10.85 2.16
C ALA A 569 0.58 10.49 3.66
N PRO A 570 0.76 9.23 4.08
CA PRO A 570 0.77 8.87 5.48
C PRO A 570 2.13 9.09 6.17
N SER A 571 3.21 9.43 5.45
CA SER A 571 4.56 9.47 6.02
C SER A 571 4.78 10.64 6.99
N SER A 572 4.42 11.85 6.57
CA SER A 572 4.65 13.10 7.29
C SER A 572 3.68 14.18 6.82
N ASP A 573 3.57 15.27 7.56
CA ASP A 573 2.96 16.52 7.11
C ASP A 573 3.90 17.36 6.23
N HIS A 574 5.11 16.88 5.96
CA HIS A 574 6.05 17.44 5.00
C HIS A 574 6.31 16.47 3.83
N TYR A 575 6.74 17.03 2.69
CA TYR A 575 7.25 16.28 1.56
C TYR A 575 8.79 16.23 1.56
N PRO A 576 9.41 15.09 1.23
CA PRO A 576 10.86 15.04 1.00
C PRO A 576 11.24 15.94 -0.17
N VAL A 577 12.33 16.70 -0.02
CA VAL A 577 12.94 17.48 -1.09
C VAL A 577 14.35 16.97 -1.36
N TYR A 578 14.76 16.93 -2.63
CA TYR A 578 16.14 16.52 -2.96
C TYR A 578 16.73 17.30 -4.12
N ALA A 579 18.05 17.36 -4.12
CA ALA A 579 18.84 17.90 -5.20
C ALA A 579 19.91 16.92 -5.67
N ASP A 580 20.07 16.77 -6.97
CA ASP A 580 21.19 16.09 -7.60
C ASP A 580 22.23 17.13 -7.99
N ILE A 581 23.42 16.96 -7.45
CA ILE A 581 24.51 17.93 -7.56
C ILE A 581 25.74 17.31 -8.21
N LYS A 582 26.59 18.17 -8.79
CA LYS A 582 27.90 17.79 -9.24
C LYS A 582 28.94 18.37 -8.30
N LEU A 583 29.55 17.47 -7.54
CA LEU A 583 30.69 17.76 -6.69
C LEU A 583 31.97 17.46 -7.47
N THR A 584 32.85 18.43 -7.61
CA THR A 584 34.17 18.26 -8.25
C THR A 584 35.25 18.17 -7.17
N LYS A 585 36.34 17.44 -7.50
CA LYS A 585 37.49 17.24 -6.62
C LYS A 585 38.29 18.54 -6.47
#